data_dc4cbb5a0344296f6f8b1d90d20b8dd5
#
_entry.id   dc4cbb5a0344296f6f8b1d90d20b8dd5
#
_cell.length_a   1.000
_cell.length_b   1.000
_cell.length_c   1.000
_cell.angle_alpha   90.00
_cell.angle_beta   90.00
_cell.angle_gamma   90.00
#
_symmetry.space_group_name_H-M   'P 1'
#
loop_
_entity.id
_entity.type
_entity.pdbx_description
1 polymer ?
#
loop_
_entity_poly.entity_id
_entity_poly.type
_entity_poly.pdbx_seq_one_letter_code
_entity_poly.pdbx_strand_id
1 'polypeptide(L)'
;MDPTRLVMVLAGTVVAIGAIFSFWGAQLVQTRLGTAANKTSEEMCIGAMFRFYSGSYDKSKKELALVLENQRNVDLDLKTLYLFYPNKDMKTFELNEYLQGIMLKTITIKNVEDGFESGTIKTNCPDVTLDFTYSDVT
;
A
#
# COMPACT_ATOMS: atom_id res chain seq x y z
N MET A 1 39.97 33.83 42.52
CA MET A 1 38.85 32.92 42.32
C MET A 1 39.15 31.57 42.94
N ASP A 2 38.28 31.09 43.78
CA ASP A 2 38.48 29.83 44.46
C ASP A 2 38.46 28.67 43.46
N PRO A 3 39.46 27.78 43.42
CA PRO A 3 39.48 26.68 42.46
C PRO A 3 38.26 25.76 42.56
N THR A 4 37.67 25.62 43.72
CA THR A 4 36.44 24.82 43.95
C THR A 4 35.22 25.41 43.22
N ARG A 5 35.08 26.75 43.24
CA ARG A 5 33.99 27.44 42.52
C ARG A 5 34.15 27.34 41.00
N LEU A 6 35.37 27.42 40.50
CA LEU A 6 35.65 27.24 39.09
C LEU A 6 35.26 25.85 38.59
N VAL A 7 35.58 24.81 39.34
CA VAL A 7 35.24 23.42 39.02
C VAL A 7 33.71 23.21 39.03
N MET A 8 33.00 23.79 40.00
CA MET A 8 31.53 23.69 40.04
C MET A 8 30.84 24.35 38.85
N VAL A 9 31.32 25.53 38.45
CA VAL A 9 30.78 26.25 37.27
C VAL A 9 31.04 25.45 36.00
N LEU A 10 32.23 24.90 35.81
CA LEU A 10 32.57 24.07 34.65
C LEU A 10 31.74 22.78 34.60
N ALA A 11 31.57 22.09 35.72
CA ALA A 11 30.73 20.89 35.77
C ALA A 11 29.27 21.18 35.44
N GLY A 12 28.72 22.29 35.95
CA GLY A 12 27.36 22.71 35.66
C GLY A 12 27.14 23.06 34.20
N THR A 13 28.07 23.73 33.54
CA THR A 13 27.98 24.04 32.11
C THR A 13 28.04 22.80 31.21
N VAL A 14 28.89 21.84 31.51
CA VAL A 14 29.00 20.58 30.78
C VAL A 14 27.69 19.76 30.84
N VAL A 15 27.08 19.67 32.02
CA VAL A 15 25.81 18.96 32.21
C VAL A 15 24.69 19.66 31.43
N ALA A 16 24.60 20.97 31.43
CA ALA A 16 23.58 21.73 30.72
C ALA A 16 23.70 21.54 29.20
N ILE A 17 24.89 21.59 28.64
CA ILE A 17 25.15 21.37 27.22
C ILE A 17 24.78 19.94 26.85
N GLY A 18 25.17 18.94 27.61
CA GLY A 18 24.85 17.55 27.38
C GLY A 18 23.35 17.27 27.35
N ALA A 19 22.59 17.87 28.25
CA ALA A 19 21.12 17.75 28.30
C ALA A 19 20.46 18.33 27.05
N ILE A 20 20.93 19.49 26.55
CA ILE A 20 20.42 20.12 25.33
C ILE A 20 20.69 19.23 24.12
N PHE A 21 21.89 18.73 23.97
CA PHE A 21 22.24 17.84 22.83
C PHE A 21 21.46 16.52 22.86
N SER A 22 21.23 15.93 24.03
CA SER A 22 20.42 14.71 24.16
C SER A 22 18.98 14.93 23.76
N PHE A 23 18.39 16.05 24.13
CA PHE A 23 17.01 16.39 23.75
C PHE A 23 16.88 16.61 22.23
N TRP A 24 17.78 17.35 21.63
CA TRP A 24 17.79 17.59 20.20
C TRP A 24 18.04 16.31 19.39
N GLY A 25 18.95 15.47 19.83
CA GLY A 25 19.24 14.19 19.20
C GLY A 25 18.03 13.26 19.20
N ALA A 26 17.31 13.18 20.32
CA ALA A 26 16.09 12.38 20.42
C ALA A 26 14.99 12.85 19.46
N GLN A 27 14.78 14.17 19.35
CA GLN A 27 13.79 14.73 18.41
C GLN A 27 14.17 14.44 16.96
N LEU A 28 15.43 14.60 16.57
CA LEU A 28 15.90 14.32 15.23
C LEU A 28 15.69 12.84 14.85
N VAL A 29 15.97 11.92 15.76
CA VAL A 29 15.79 10.48 15.55
C VAL A 29 14.30 10.16 15.36
N GLN A 30 13.43 10.70 16.21
CA GLN A 30 11.98 10.48 16.09
C GLN A 30 11.42 11.03 14.78
N THR A 31 11.85 12.23 14.36
CA THR A 31 11.41 12.82 13.09
C THR A 31 11.88 12.00 11.90
N ARG A 32 13.11 11.53 11.89
CA ARG A 32 13.64 10.68 10.82
C ARG A 32 12.96 9.33 10.76
N LEU A 33 12.68 8.69 11.89
CA LEU A 33 11.96 7.42 11.95
C LEU A 33 10.53 7.58 11.42
N GLY A 34 9.81 8.63 11.80
CA GLY A 34 8.48 8.92 11.29
C GLY A 34 8.47 9.16 9.78
N THR A 35 9.43 9.94 9.27
CA THR A 35 9.59 10.19 7.83
C THR A 35 9.99 8.92 7.07
N ALA A 36 10.89 8.10 7.64
CA ALA A 36 11.30 6.84 7.04
C ALA A 36 10.13 5.83 6.96
N ALA A 37 9.27 5.76 7.98
CA ALA A 37 8.09 4.90 7.95
C ALA A 37 7.13 5.31 6.84
N ASN A 38 6.88 6.60 6.63
CA ASN A 38 6.05 7.12 5.54
C ASN A 38 6.69 6.86 4.17
N LYS A 39 7.99 7.08 4.03
CA LYS A 39 8.73 6.76 2.80
C LYS A 39 8.73 5.26 2.50
N THR A 40 8.80 4.41 3.52
CA THR A 40 8.77 2.95 3.34
C THR A 40 7.46 2.51 2.69
N SER A 41 6.32 3.11 3.03
CA SER A 41 5.04 2.83 2.38
C SER A 41 5.05 3.24 0.90
N GLU A 42 5.60 4.40 0.56
CA GLU A 42 5.76 4.86 -0.82
C GLU A 42 6.80 4.02 -1.57
N GLU A 43 7.91 3.68 -0.92
CA GLU A 43 8.96 2.83 -1.50
C GLU A 43 8.46 1.43 -1.81
N MET A 44 7.58 0.85 -1.00
CA MET A 44 6.97 -0.45 -1.27
C MET A 44 6.14 -0.45 -2.55
N CYS A 45 5.63 0.70 -2.96
CA CYS A 45 4.86 0.84 -4.20
C CYS A 45 5.73 1.12 -5.43
N ILE A 46 7.00 1.47 -5.25
CA ILE A 46 7.91 1.76 -6.36
C ILE A 46 8.16 0.48 -7.16
N GLY A 47 7.86 0.55 -8.45
CA GLY A 47 8.03 -0.58 -9.35
C GLY A 47 6.98 -1.67 -9.18
N ALA A 48 5.99 -1.50 -8.30
CA ALA A 48 4.88 -2.43 -8.19
C ALA A 48 4.06 -2.43 -9.48
N MET A 49 3.78 -3.62 -10.01
CA MET A 49 3.01 -3.79 -11.23
C MET A 49 2.37 -5.17 -11.23
N PHE A 50 1.10 -5.22 -11.57
CA PHE A 50 0.43 -6.48 -11.83
C PHE A 50 -0.38 -6.38 -13.10
N ARG A 51 -0.69 -7.53 -13.70
CA ARG A 51 -1.47 -7.57 -14.93
C ARG A 51 -2.57 -8.61 -14.86
N PHE A 52 -3.55 -8.43 -15.73
CA PHE A 52 -4.58 -9.42 -15.99
C PHE A 52 -3.96 -10.54 -16.83
N TYR A 53 -3.99 -11.76 -16.31
CA TYR A 53 -3.51 -12.94 -17.02
C TYR A 53 -4.63 -13.63 -17.77
N SER A 54 -5.71 -13.98 -17.09
CA SER A 54 -6.91 -14.54 -17.67
C SER A 54 -8.09 -14.35 -16.73
N GLY A 55 -9.28 -14.63 -17.20
CA GLY A 55 -10.47 -14.57 -16.37
C GLY A 55 -11.65 -15.26 -17.03
N SER A 56 -12.65 -15.56 -16.24
CA SER A 56 -13.90 -16.13 -16.70
C SER A 56 -15.07 -15.62 -15.88
N TYR A 57 -16.19 -15.43 -16.52
CA TYR A 57 -17.43 -15.05 -15.86
C TYR A 57 -18.50 -16.12 -16.10
N ASP A 58 -19.06 -16.66 -15.02
CA ASP A 58 -20.14 -17.64 -15.06
C ASP A 58 -21.47 -16.95 -14.73
N LYS A 59 -22.29 -16.75 -15.76
CA LYS A 59 -23.61 -16.11 -15.60
C LYS A 59 -24.55 -16.89 -14.72
N SER A 60 -24.48 -18.22 -14.74
CA SER A 60 -25.39 -19.07 -13.99
C SER A 60 -25.11 -19.03 -12.49
N LYS A 61 -23.85 -18.93 -12.11
CA LYS A 61 -23.41 -18.85 -10.74
C LYS A 61 -23.19 -17.42 -10.26
N LYS A 62 -23.19 -16.45 -11.19
CA LYS A 62 -22.84 -15.05 -10.90
C LYS A 62 -21.45 -14.92 -10.26
N GLU A 63 -20.51 -15.70 -10.73
CA GLU A 63 -19.14 -15.71 -10.23
C GLU A 63 -18.17 -15.19 -11.29
N LEU A 64 -17.33 -14.26 -10.88
CA LEU A 64 -16.24 -13.72 -11.68
C LEU A 64 -14.93 -14.25 -11.14
N ALA A 65 -14.20 -15.00 -11.95
CA ALA A 65 -12.87 -15.49 -11.60
C ALA A 65 -11.82 -14.72 -12.40
N LEU A 66 -10.85 -14.16 -11.71
CA LEU A 66 -9.75 -13.41 -12.29
C LEU A 66 -8.43 -14.05 -11.90
N VAL A 67 -7.56 -14.28 -12.89
CA VAL A 67 -6.19 -14.71 -12.67
C VAL A 67 -5.29 -13.52 -12.89
N LEU A 68 -4.61 -13.10 -11.85
CA LEU A 68 -3.75 -11.93 -11.83
C LEU A 68 -2.30 -12.34 -11.63
N GLU A 69 -1.41 -11.69 -12.35
CA GLU A 69 0.03 -11.93 -12.26
C GLU A 69 0.72 -10.71 -11.68
N ASN A 70 1.44 -10.91 -10.58
CA ASN A 70 2.34 -9.89 -10.06
C ASN A 70 3.68 -10.02 -10.79
N GLN A 71 4.02 -9.03 -11.60
CA GLN A 71 5.22 -9.05 -12.45
C GLN A 71 6.48 -8.60 -11.72
N ARG A 72 6.34 -8.07 -10.52
CA ARG A 72 7.46 -7.51 -9.75
C ARG A 72 7.58 -8.21 -8.40
N ASN A 73 8.77 -8.14 -7.82
CA ASN A 73 9.01 -8.68 -6.48
C ASN A 73 8.55 -7.69 -5.39
N VAL A 74 7.34 -7.17 -5.56
CA VAL A 74 6.70 -6.25 -4.61
C VAL A 74 5.32 -6.82 -4.32
N ASP A 75 5.06 -7.16 -3.06
CA ASP A 75 3.76 -7.68 -2.66
C ASP A 75 2.69 -6.59 -2.74
N LEU A 76 1.51 -6.96 -3.18
CA LEU A 76 0.37 -6.06 -3.32
C LEU A 76 -0.82 -6.59 -2.54
N ASP A 77 -1.54 -5.68 -1.90
CA ASP A 77 -2.86 -5.96 -1.34
C ASP A 77 -3.92 -5.46 -2.31
N LEU A 78 -4.73 -6.38 -2.81
CA LEU A 78 -5.87 -6.04 -3.65
C LEU A 78 -7.01 -5.61 -2.74
N LYS A 79 -7.40 -4.35 -2.82
CA LYS A 79 -8.37 -3.76 -1.88
C LYS A 79 -9.79 -3.85 -2.39
N THR A 80 -10.05 -3.34 -3.58
CA THR A 80 -11.41 -3.10 -4.06
C THR A 80 -11.50 -3.38 -5.56
N LEU A 81 -12.60 -3.98 -5.97
CA LEU A 81 -12.99 -4.11 -7.37
C LEU A 81 -14.20 -3.20 -7.63
N TYR A 82 -14.08 -2.36 -8.64
CA TYR A 82 -15.17 -1.56 -9.15
C TYR A 82 -15.64 -2.15 -10.48
N LEU A 83 -16.92 -2.47 -10.58
CA LEU A 83 -17.53 -2.91 -11.84
C LEU A 83 -18.44 -1.80 -12.38
N PHE A 84 -18.24 -1.46 -13.63
CA PHE A 84 -19.00 -0.41 -14.31
C PHE A 84 -20.03 -1.02 -15.22
N TYR A 85 -21.28 -0.63 -15.01
CA TYR A 85 -22.43 -1.08 -15.80
C TYR A 85 -22.89 0.01 -16.74
N PRO A 86 -23.65 -0.33 -17.80
CA PRO A 86 -24.34 0.68 -18.59
C PRO A 86 -25.22 1.58 -17.69
N ASN A 87 -25.54 2.77 -18.13
CA ASN A 87 -26.30 3.77 -17.38
C ASN A 87 -25.53 4.38 -16.18
N LYS A 88 -24.20 4.29 -16.20
CA LYS A 88 -23.30 4.84 -15.17
C LYS A 88 -23.45 4.22 -13.78
N ASP A 89 -24.05 3.05 -13.69
CA ASP A 89 -24.09 2.30 -12.44
C ASP A 89 -22.71 1.69 -12.15
N MET A 90 -22.31 1.73 -10.90
CA MET A 90 -21.07 1.17 -10.43
C MET A 90 -21.33 0.30 -9.19
N LYS A 91 -20.77 -0.92 -9.21
CA LYS A 91 -20.81 -1.79 -8.03
C LYS A 91 -19.42 -1.96 -7.47
N THR A 92 -19.32 -1.98 -6.16
CA THR A 92 -18.06 -2.08 -5.43
C THR A 92 -18.01 -3.40 -4.68
N PHE A 93 -16.90 -4.11 -4.82
CA PHE A 93 -16.62 -5.35 -4.10
C PHE A 93 -15.31 -5.21 -3.34
N GLU A 94 -15.32 -5.54 -2.06
CA GLU A 94 -14.10 -5.57 -1.28
C GLU A 94 -13.40 -6.91 -1.47
N LEU A 95 -12.14 -6.87 -1.87
CA LEU A 95 -11.37 -8.07 -2.18
C LEU A 95 -10.58 -8.58 -0.98
N ASN A 96 -9.84 -7.72 -0.31
CA ASN A 96 -8.96 -8.06 0.82
C ASN A 96 -8.06 -9.26 0.51
N GLU A 97 -7.52 -9.29 -0.71
CA GLU A 97 -6.68 -10.37 -1.21
C GLU A 97 -5.22 -9.94 -1.28
N TYR A 98 -4.33 -10.84 -0.89
CA TYR A 98 -2.89 -10.59 -0.93
C TYR A 98 -2.30 -11.20 -2.20
N LEU A 99 -1.58 -10.40 -2.97
CA LEU A 99 -0.89 -10.83 -4.18
C LEU A 99 0.62 -10.79 -3.95
N GLN A 100 1.19 -11.95 -3.70
CA GLN A 100 2.62 -12.10 -3.47
C GLN A 100 3.43 -11.74 -4.73
N GLY A 101 4.64 -11.20 -4.53
CA GLY A 101 5.54 -10.85 -5.63
C GLY A 101 5.89 -12.04 -6.51
N ILE A 102 5.91 -11.82 -7.83
CA ILE A 102 6.25 -12.82 -8.86
C ILE A 102 5.37 -14.08 -8.76
N MET A 103 4.08 -13.92 -8.46
CA MET A 103 3.13 -15.02 -8.33
C MET A 103 1.87 -14.78 -9.15
N LEU A 104 1.28 -15.86 -9.61
CA LEU A 104 -0.07 -15.87 -10.15
C LEU A 104 -1.06 -16.17 -9.03
N LYS A 105 -2.18 -15.48 -9.03
CA LYS A 105 -3.26 -15.75 -8.08
C LYS A 105 -4.61 -15.67 -8.75
N THR A 106 -5.47 -16.63 -8.45
CA THR A 106 -6.86 -16.63 -8.86
C THR A 106 -7.71 -16.06 -7.73
N ILE A 107 -8.51 -15.04 -8.04
CA ILE A 107 -9.51 -14.50 -7.13
C ILE A 107 -10.89 -14.76 -7.69
N THR A 108 -11.83 -15.11 -6.83
CA THR A 108 -13.22 -15.37 -7.20
C THR A 108 -14.13 -14.39 -6.48
N ILE A 109 -14.92 -13.66 -7.25
CA ILE A 109 -15.89 -12.69 -6.73
C ILE A 109 -17.28 -13.26 -6.96
N LYS A 110 -18.06 -13.37 -5.89
CA LYS A 110 -19.41 -13.88 -5.93
C LYS A 110 -20.43 -12.74 -6.02
N ASN A 111 -21.65 -13.08 -6.44
CA ASN A 111 -22.75 -12.13 -6.56
C ASN A 111 -22.49 -11.00 -7.55
N VAL A 112 -21.81 -11.34 -8.64
CA VAL A 112 -21.56 -10.40 -9.74
C VAL A 112 -22.69 -10.52 -10.75
N GLU A 113 -23.49 -9.47 -10.89
CA GLU A 113 -24.56 -9.42 -11.88
C GLU A 113 -24.00 -9.25 -13.27
N ASP A 114 -24.66 -9.88 -14.24
CA ASP A 114 -24.31 -9.78 -15.66
C ASP A 114 -24.54 -8.37 -16.19
N GLY A 115 -23.89 -8.05 -17.29
CA GLY A 115 -24.06 -6.78 -17.97
C GLY A 115 -23.01 -5.71 -17.68
N PHE A 116 -21.98 -6.01 -16.89
CA PHE A 116 -20.90 -5.05 -16.68
C PHE A 116 -20.08 -4.86 -17.97
N GLU A 117 -19.60 -3.65 -18.19
CA GLU A 117 -18.78 -3.29 -19.35
C GLU A 117 -17.30 -3.43 -19.06
N SER A 118 -16.89 -3.01 -17.87
CA SER A 118 -15.49 -3.00 -17.47
C SER A 118 -15.36 -3.10 -15.95
N GLY A 119 -14.13 -3.30 -15.48
CA GLY A 119 -13.82 -3.31 -14.06
C GLY A 119 -12.45 -2.71 -13.80
N THR A 120 -12.26 -2.21 -12.60
CA THR A 120 -11.00 -1.65 -12.13
C THR A 120 -10.67 -2.23 -10.77
N ILE A 121 -9.46 -2.75 -10.61
CA ILE A 121 -8.96 -3.25 -9.34
C ILE A 121 -8.04 -2.22 -8.72
N LYS A 122 -8.33 -1.84 -7.48
CA LYS A 122 -7.51 -0.93 -6.67
C LYS A 122 -6.67 -1.73 -5.68
N THR A 123 -5.45 -1.27 -5.46
CA THR A 123 -4.51 -1.87 -4.51
C THR A 123 -4.17 -0.90 -3.39
N ASN A 124 -3.35 -1.37 -2.43
CA ASN A 124 -2.77 -0.50 -1.40
C ASN A 124 -1.85 0.59 -1.98
N CYS A 125 -1.41 0.43 -3.23
CA CYS A 125 -0.62 1.44 -3.93
C CYS A 125 -1.53 2.28 -4.82
N PRO A 126 -1.71 3.58 -4.55
CA PRO A 126 -2.71 4.41 -5.25
C PRO A 126 -2.54 4.46 -6.76
N ASP A 127 -1.30 4.42 -7.24
CA ASP A 127 -0.99 4.50 -8.67
C ASP A 127 -0.97 3.12 -9.35
N VAL A 128 -1.15 2.05 -8.61
CA VAL A 128 -1.15 0.68 -9.12
C VAL A 128 -2.58 0.17 -9.19
N THR A 129 -3.16 0.24 -10.37
CA THR A 129 -4.52 -0.20 -10.65
C THR A 129 -4.53 -1.05 -11.92
N LEU A 130 -5.56 -1.87 -12.08
CA LEU A 130 -5.75 -2.71 -13.25
C LEU A 130 -7.16 -2.55 -13.78
N ASP A 131 -7.26 -2.29 -15.08
CA ASP A 131 -8.53 -2.22 -15.78
C ASP A 131 -8.70 -3.46 -16.66
N PHE A 132 -9.91 -3.98 -16.73
CA PHE A 132 -10.28 -5.06 -17.63
C PHE A 132 -11.68 -4.81 -18.20
N THR A 133 -11.98 -5.47 -19.32
CA THR A 133 -13.29 -5.35 -19.97
C THR A 133 -14.07 -6.66 -19.89
N TYR A 134 -15.35 -6.61 -20.14
CA TYR A 134 -16.21 -7.80 -20.18
C TYR A 134 -15.71 -8.84 -21.19
N SER A 135 -15.18 -8.39 -22.32
CA SER A 135 -14.61 -9.28 -23.33
C SER A 135 -13.38 -10.06 -22.87
N ASP A 136 -12.66 -9.54 -21.87
CA ASP A 136 -11.48 -10.21 -21.32
C ASP A 136 -11.85 -11.45 -20.47
N VAL A 137 -13.08 -11.52 -19.98
CA VAL A 137 -13.57 -12.59 -19.10
C VAL A 137 -14.65 -13.48 -19.74
N THR A 138 -14.94 -13.28 -21.00
CA THR A 138 -15.95 -14.07 -21.73
C THR A 138 -15.43 -14.80 -22.95
#